data_2fd2ed075ec579dff88082d62a54156f
#
_entry.id   2fd2ed075ec579dff88082d62a54156f
#
_cell.length_a   1.000
_cell.length_b   1.000
_cell.length_c   1.000
_cell.angle_alpha   90.00
_cell.angle_beta   90.00
_cell.angle_gamma   90.00
#
_symmetry.space_group_name_H-M   'P 1'
#
loop_
_entity.id
_entity.type
_entity.pdbx_description
1 polymer ?
#
loop_
_entity_poly.entity_id
_entity_poly.type
_entity_poly.pdbx_seq_one_letter_code
_entity_poly.pdbx_strand_id
1 'polypeptide(L)'
;MRYARSQLRLTCRADKRYVTIRIQDDGDGIAAEDLPHIFDRFYMGRSGKSGIGLALTKEIIHLHKGTIRAYNVDGGAVFEITLPMGR
;
A
#
# COMPACT_ATOMS: atom_id res chain seq x y z
N MET A 1 -16.28 -6.48 14.34
CA MET A 1 -15.90 -6.09 14.05
C MET A 1 -15.71 -5.41 13.38
N ARG A 2 -15.26 -4.80 13.17
CA ARG A 2 -15.05 -4.26 12.55
C ARG A 2 -14.36 -3.73 12.11
N TYR A 3 -13.84 -3.22 11.66
CA TYR A 3 -12.99 -3.15 11.06
C TYR A 3 -13.06 -2.26 10.15
N ALA A 4 -12.69 -2.41 9.09
CA ALA A 4 -12.68 -1.45 8.14
C ALA A 4 -13.93 -1.07 8.05
N ARG A 5 -14.33 0.07 8.01
CA ARG A 5 -15.46 0.40 7.87
C ARG A 5 -15.85 -0.04 6.67
N SER A 6 -15.44 -0.04 5.71
CA SER A 6 -16.07 -0.59 4.68
C SER A 6 -15.80 0.02 3.43
N GLN A 7 -15.12 1.10 3.36
CA GLN A 7 -14.92 1.72 2.08
C GLN A 7 -13.50 1.69 1.68
N LEU A 8 -13.25 1.34 0.44
CA LEU A 8 -11.97 1.51 -0.17
C LEU A 8 -12.14 2.53 -1.26
N ARG A 9 -11.25 3.50 -1.28
CA ARG A 9 -11.29 4.50 -2.34
C ARG A 9 -10.08 4.28 -3.23
N LEU A 10 -10.35 4.06 -4.49
CA LEU A 10 -9.30 3.82 -5.45
C LEU A 10 -9.24 4.97 -6.42
N THR A 11 -8.09 5.59 -6.57
CA THR A 11 -7.94 6.64 -7.56
C THR A 11 -6.74 6.32 -8.42
N CYS A 12 -6.77 6.79 -9.61
CA CYS A 12 -5.72 6.53 -10.57
C CYS A 12 -5.45 7.80 -11.35
N ARG A 13 -4.19 8.17 -11.47
CA ARG A 13 -3.81 9.32 -12.24
C ARG A 13 -2.71 8.94 -13.15
N ALA A 14 -2.64 9.53 -14.28
CA ALA A 14 -1.60 9.24 -15.24
C ALA A 14 -1.07 10.54 -15.81
N ASP A 15 0.23 10.60 -15.99
CA ASP A 15 0.79 11.70 -16.75
C ASP A 15 1.63 11.06 -17.85
N LYS A 16 2.51 11.82 -18.47
CA LYS A 16 3.26 11.28 -19.59
C LYS A 16 4.25 10.23 -19.20
N ARG A 17 4.66 10.19 -17.96
CA ARG A 17 5.70 9.28 -17.55
C ARG A 17 5.25 8.20 -16.62
N TYR A 18 4.23 8.46 -15.80
CA TYR A 18 3.88 7.54 -14.73
C TYR A 18 2.39 7.40 -14.56
N VAL A 19 2.02 6.23 -14.07
CA VAL A 19 0.67 6.00 -13.59
C VAL A 19 0.78 5.85 -12.08
N THR A 20 -0.05 6.54 -11.34
CA THR A 20 -0.08 6.45 -9.90
C THR A 20 -1.43 5.91 -9.47
N ILE A 21 -1.42 4.84 -8.71
CA ILE A 21 -2.63 4.23 -8.19
C ILE A 21 -2.61 4.41 -6.69
N ARG A 22 -3.68 4.95 -6.17
CA ARG A 22 -3.75 5.22 -4.76
C ARG A 22 -4.95 4.50 -4.19
N ILE A 23 -4.72 3.70 -3.17
CA ILE A 23 -5.76 2.94 -2.52
C ILE A 23 -5.84 3.40 -1.08
N GLN A 24 -6.98 3.90 -0.69
CA GLN A 24 -7.16 4.41 0.65
C GLN A 24 -8.30 3.67 1.30
N ASP A 25 -8.10 3.18 2.52
CA ASP A 25 -9.20 2.60 3.25
C ASP A 25 -9.61 3.56 4.36
N ASP A 26 -10.74 3.27 4.99
CA ASP A 26 -11.23 4.13 6.04
C ASP A 26 -11.15 3.45 7.39
N GLY A 27 -10.21 2.56 7.55
CA GLY A 27 -10.03 1.91 8.83
C GLY A 27 -9.16 2.71 9.77
N ASP A 28 -8.54 2.03 10.69
CA ASP A 28 -7.75 2.69 11.72
C ASP A 28 -6.35 3.08 11.29
N GLY A 29 -5.98 2.73 10.10
CA GLY A 29 -4.63 2.99 9.65
C GLY A 29 -3.69 1.90 10.08
N ILE A 30 -2.42 2.13 9.89
CA ILE A 30 -1.39 1.15 10.21
C ILE A 30 -0.65 1.65 11.44
N ALA A 31 -0.41 0.76 12.38
CA ALA A 31 0.33 1.16 13.57
C ALA A 31 1.67 1.74 13.18
N ALA A 32 2.05 2.83 13.84
CA ALA A 32 3.28 3.52 13.49
C ALA A 32 4.49 2.59 13.57
N GLU A 33 4.50 1.70 14.53
CA GLU A 33 5.63 0.80 14.66
C GLU A 33 5.67 -0.25 13.55
N ASP A 34 4.55 -0.49 12.88
CA ASP A 34 4.52 -1.45 11.80
C ASP A 34 4.85 -0.83 10.45
N LEU A 35 4.56 0.45 10.29
CA LEU A 35 4.73 1.10 8.98
C LEU A 35 6.07 0.84 8.31
N PRO A 36 7.19 0.99 8.99
CA PRO A 36 8.46 0.79 8.29
C PRO A 36 8.75 -0.65 7.93
N HIS A 37 7.91 -1.57 8.40
CA HIS A 37 8.18 -2.99 8.20
C HIS A 37 7.14 -3.72 7.39
N ILE A 38 6.07 -3.05 6.98
CA ILE A 38 4.96 -3.78 6.38
C ILE A 38 5.32 -4.46 5.06
N PHE A 39 6.39 -4.03 4.43
CA PHE A 39 6.83 -4.68 3.20
C PHE A 39 7.98 -5.66 3.43
N ASP A 40 8.39 -5.83 4.68
CA ASP A 40 9.45 -6.77 4.96
C ASP A 40 8.90 -8.19 4.86
N ARG A 41 9.73 -9.07 4.32
CA ARG A 41 9.31 -10.44 4.17
C ARG A 41 9.10 -11.07 5.53
N PHE A 42 8.04 -11.78 5.70
CA PHE A 42 7.70 -12.50 6.92
C PHE A 42 7.38 -11.62 8.12
N TYR A 43 7.28 -10.32 7.94
CA TYR A 43 6.94 -9.48 9.08
C TYR A 43 5.45 -9.66 9.43
N MET A 44 5.16 -9.81 10.70
CA MET A 44 3.80 -9.91 11.16
C MET A 44 3.56 -8.76 12.09
N GLY A 45 2.64 -7.91 11.75
CA GLY A 45 2.36 -6.75 12.55
C GLY A 45 1.47 -7.08 13.72
N ARG A 46 1.02 -6.03 14.40
CA ARG A 46 0.20 -6.20 15.53
C ARG A 46 -1.02 -6.97 15.26
N SER A 47 -1.55 -6.93 14.08
CA SER A 47 -2.75 -7.66 13.73
C SER A 47 -2.47 -9.13 13.49
N GLY A 48 -1.23 -9.54 13.46
CA GLY A 48 -0.89 -10.93 13.19
C GLY A 48 -0.94 -11.32 11.75
N LYS A 49 -1.15 -10.37 10.86
CA LYS A 49 -1.21 -10.70 9.45
C LYS A 49 0.18 -10.84 8.90
N SER A 50 0.34 -11.81 8.03
CA SER A 50 1.63 -12.05 7.44
C SER A 50 2.01 -10.94 6.47
N GLY A 51 3.28 -10.59 6.45
CA GLY A 51 3.77 -9.61 5.50
C GLY A 51 4.20 -10.19 4.18
N ILE A 52 4.03 -11.49 3.99
CA ILE A 52 4.51 -12.12 2.77
C ILE A 52 3.84 -11.53 1.55
N GLY A 53 2.55 -11.30 1.62
CA GLY A 53 1.83 -10.77 0.47
C GLY A 53 2.30 -9.39 0.07
N LEU A 54 2.54 -8.52 1.03
CA LEU A 54 2.99 -7.18 0.70
C LEU A 54 4.43 -7.16 0.22
N ALA A 55 5.27 -8.01 0.77
CA ALA A 55 6.64 -8.09 0.29
C ALA A 55 6.67 -8.56 -1.16
N LEU A 56 5.83 -9.53 -1.49
CA LEU A 56 5.75 -10.01 -2.85
C LEU A 56 5.22 -8.94 -3.78
N THR A 57 4.23 -8.20 -3.32
CA THR A 57 3.68 -7.11 -4.11
C THR A 57 4.75 -6.08 -4.42
N LYS A 58 5.54 -5.73 -3.42
CA LYS A 58 6.60 -4.77 -3.62
C LYS A 58 7.62 -5.28 -4.63
N GLU A 59 7.95 -6.56 -4.53
CA GLU A 59 8.88 -7.14 -5.46
C GLU A 59 8.38 -7.10 -6.88
N ILE A 60 7.13 -7.43 -7.09
CA ILE A 60 6.54 -7.40 -8.41
C ILE A 60 6.54 -5.98 -8.98
N ILE A 61 6.19 -5.02 -8.15
CA ILE A 61 6.17 -3.64 -8.59
C ILE A 61 7.57 -3.17 -8.96
N HIS A 62 8.57 -3.57 -8.19
CA HIS A 62 9.94 -3.20 -8.51
C HIS A 62 10.41 -3.84 -9.81
N LEU A 63 9.95 -5.06 -10.08
CA LEU A 63 10.30 -5.69 -11.35
C LEU A 63 9.77 -4.91 -12.53
N HIS A 64 8.69 -4.19 -12.33
CA HIS A 64 8.13 -3.34 -13.38
C HIS A 64 8.63 -1.91 -13.29
N LYS A 65 9.69 -1.71 -12.52
CA LYS A 65 10.34 -0.42 -12.36
C LYS A 65 9.46 0.60 -11.67
N GLY A 66 8.56 0.13 -10.86
CA GLY A 66 7.68 1.00 -10.11
C GLY A 66 8.08 1.06 -8.65
N THR A 67 7.29 1.79 -7.89
CA THR A 67 7.49 1.90 -6.46
C THR A 67 6.16 1.77 -5.76
N ILE A 68 6.21 1.37 -4.50
CA ILE A 68 5.03 1.32 -3.67
C ILE A 68 5.40 1.89 -2.32
N ARG A 69 4.47 2.60 -1.73
CA ARG A 69 4.69 3.09 -0.37
C ARG A 69 3.36 3.13 0.35
N ALA A 70 3.42 3.20 1.65
CA ALA A 70 2.23 3.25 2.47
C ALA A 70 2.39 4.31 3.52
N TYR A 71 1.30 4.95 3.87
CA TYR A 71 1.32 5.94 4.93
C TYR A 71 -0.08 6.10 5.46
N ASN A 72 -0.17 6.71 6.63
CA ASN A 72 -1.47 6.97 7.23
C ASN A 72 -1.94 8.36 6.87
N VAL A 73 -3.24 8.51 6.80
CA VAL A 73 -3.86 9.82 6.65
C VAL A 73 -4.97 9.88 7.66
N ASP A 74 -5.55 11.03 7.81
CA ASP A 74 -6.71 11.16 8.63
C ASP A 74 -7.75 10.26 8.05
N GLY A 75 -8.21 9.32 8.79
CA GLY A 75 -9.27 8.45 8.32
C GLY A 75 -8.84 7.18 7.65
N GLY A 76 -7.59 6.80 7.79
CA GLY A 76 -7.23 5.51 7.27
C GLY A 76 -5.81 5.40 6.79
N ALA A 77 -5.55 4.38 6.01
CA ALA A 77 -4.24 4.13 5.45
C ALA A 77 -4.28 4.25 3.95
N VAL A 78 -3.16 4.65 3.37
CA VAL A 78 -3.04 4.79 1.93
C VAL A 78 -1.90 3.93 1.44
N PHE A 79 -2.14 3.19 0.37
CA PHE A 79 -1.07 2.52 -0.36
C PHE A 79 -0.98 3.20 -1.73
N GLU A 80 0.20 3.62 -2.09
CA GLU A 80 0.39 4.36 -3.32
C GLU A 80 1.39 3.64 -4.21
N ILE A 81 0.98 3.31 -5.40
CA ILE A 81 1.80 2.58 -6.37
C ILE A 81 2.06 3.48 -7.56
N THR A 82 3.32 3.59 -7.95
CA THR A 82 3.69 4.39 -9.11
C THR A 82 4.38 3.49 -10.11
N LEU A 83 3.89 3.46 -11.32
CA LEU A 83 4.47 2.63 -12.37
C LEU A 83 4.83 3.51 -13.56
N PRO A 84 5.95 3.22 -14.22
CA PRO A 84 6.27 3.98 -15.43
C PRO A 84 5.31 3.62 -16.53
N MET A 85 4.99 4.61 -17.36
CA MET A 85 4.19 4.37 -18.53
C MET A 85 5.04 3.65 -19.50
N GLY A 86 4.68 2.71 -19.96
CA GLY A 86 5.43 1.95 -20.72
C GLY A 86 5.90 2.38 -21.97
N ARG A 87 6.25 2.43 -22.57
CA ARG A 87 6.65 2.64 -23.57
C ARG A 87 6.28 2.86 -24.24
#